data_8d2555cc25973bb9acd257f4205e5581
#
_entry.id   8d2555cc25973bb9acd257f4205e5581
#
_cell.length_a   1.000
_cell.length_b   1.000
_cell.length_c   1.000
_cell.angle_alpha   90.00
_cell.angle_beta   90.00
_cell.angle_gamma   90.00
#
_symmetry.space_group_name_H-M   'P 1'
#
loop_
_entity.id
_entity.type
_entity.pdbx_description
1 polymer ?
#
loop_
_entity_poly.entity_id
_entity_poly.type
_entity_poly.pdbx_seq_one_letter_code
_entity_poly.pdbx_strand_id
1 'polypeptide(L)'
;EIFVTDGDGVVLFVNLEAAKVIERPVHEIVGRKVQELVDEGFFKPSASLEAIKQKKTVNIMQTLFNGKTVLCTSVPIFDDLHEIIRMVISTTKDVSELQDIIATVEKQNEEISNLRDIAFEDAGFIAGAGQKHNVRDMVAKIAPLNVPVLIQGETGVGKEVAARAIHS
;
A
#
# COMPACT_ATOMS: atom_id res chain seq x y z
N GLU A 1 14.80 -9.62 -7.55
CA GLU A 1 14.77 -11.03 -8.02
C GLU A 1 14.21 -11.06 -9.43
N ILE A 2 14.60 -12.04 -10.24
CA ILE A 2 14.16 -12.15 -11.64
C ILE A 2 13.62 -13.56 -11.87
N PHE A 3 12.46 -13.63 -12.47
CA PHE A 3 11.75 -14.86 -12.81
C PHE A 3 11.14 -14.69 -14.21
N VAL A 4 11.39 -15.64 -15.10
CA VAL A 4 10.92 -15.57 -16.49
C VAL A 4 10.15 -16.83 -16.85
N THR A 5 8.98 -16.65 -17.45
CA THR A 5 8.17 -17.74 -18.00
C THR A 5 7.95 -17.56 -19.49
N ASP A 6 7.54 -18.62 -20.16
CA ASP A 6 6.92 -18.50 -21.48
C ASP A 6 5.46 -18.03 -21.39
N GLY A 7 4.78 -17.96 -22.54
CA GLY A 7 3.37 -17.57 -22.63
C GLY A 7 2.38 -18.59 -22.05
N ASP A 8 2.81 -19.83 -21.85
CA ASP A 8 2.02 -20.92 -21.26
C ASP A 8 2.26 -21.07 -19.74
N GLY A 9 3.10 -20.18 -19.17
CA GLY A 9 3.43 -20.16 -17.75
C GLY A 9 4.45 -21.23 -17.34
N VAL A 10 5.28 -21.74 -18.27
CA VAL A 10 6.41 -22.60 -17.93
C VAL A 10 7.61 -21.74 -17.57
N VAL A 11 8.27 -22.04 -16.47
CA VAL A 11 9.45 -21.32 -16.00
C VAL A 11 10.64 -21.56 -16.92
N LEU A 12 11.12 -20.51 -17.56
CA LEU A 12 12.29 -20.55 -18.44
C LEU A 12 13.58 -20.20 -17.71
N PHE A 13 13.49 -19.29 -16.75
CA PHE A 13 14.66 -18.80 -16.04
C PHE A 13 14.27 -18.27 -14.66
N VAL A 14 15.16 -18.48 -13.69
CA VAL A 14 15.11 -17.87 -12.37
C VAL A 14 16.54 -17.55 -11.94
N ASN A 15 16.78 -16.34 -11.41
CA ASN A 15 18.09 -16.02 -10.87
C ASN A 15 18.27 -16.62 -9.46
N LEU A 16 19.53 -16.69 -8.99
CA LEU A 16 19.86 -17.30 -7.71
C LEU A 16 19.13 -16.64 -6.54
N GLU A 17 18.92 -15.33 -6.58
CA GLU A 17 18.22 -14.63 -5.51
C GLU A 17 16.73 -15.03 -5.45
N ALA A 18 16.07 -15.16 -6.59
CA ALA A 18 14.69 -15.65 -6.62
C ALA A 18 14.59 -17.14 -6.19
N ALA A 19 15.57 -17.97 -6.56
CA ALA A 19 15.63 -19.36 -6.12
C ALA A 19 15.83 -19.47 -4.60
N LYS A 20 16.65 -18.62 -4.00
CA LYS A 20 16.81 -18.54 -2.52
C LYS A 20 15.50 -18.15 -1.82
N VAL A 21 14.75 -17.19 -2.39
CA VAL A 21 13.46 -16.76 -1.83
C VAL A 21 12.43 -17.88 -1.88
N ILE A 22 12.43 -18.71 -2.95
CA ILE A 22 11.55 -19.86 -3.07
C ILE A 22 12.06 -21.05 -2.23
N GLU A 23 13.30 -20.98 -1.72
CA GLU A 23 14.00 -22.07 -0.97
C GLU A 23 14.07 -23.37 -1.78
N ARG A 24 14.26 -23.25 -3.10
CA ARG A 24 14.43 -24.37 -4.01
C ARG A 24 15.61 -24.12 -4.95
N PRO A 25 16.37 -25.14 -5.29
CA PRO A 25 17.43 -25.03 -6.29
C PRO A 25 16.84 -24.72 -7.68
N VAL A 26 17.57 -23.94 -8.48
CA VAL A 26 17.12 -23.50 -9.82
C VAL A 26 16.61 -24.66 -10.70
N HIS A 27 17.28 -25.81 -10.64
CA HIS A 27 16.91 -26.97 -11.48
C HIS A 27 15.57 -27.63 -11.08
N GLU A 28 15.06 -27.38 -9.87
CA GLU A 28 13.75 -27.84 -9.44
C GLU A 28 12.63 -26.85 -9.79
N ILE A 29 12.97 -25.64 -10.23
CA ILE A 29 12.03 -24.58 -10.56
C ILE A 29 11.88 -24.46 -12.08
N VAL A 30 12.99 -24.45 -12.81
CA VAL A 30 13.02 -24.29 -14.27
C VAL A 30 12.37 -25.50 -14.94
N GLY A 31 11.52 -25.25 -15.92
CA GLY A 31 10.74 -26.25 -16.66
C GLY A 31 9.41 -26.61 -16.01
N ARG A 32 9.12 -26.16 -14.79
CA ARG A 32 7.81 -26.37 -14.15
C ARG A 32 6.81 -25.31 -14.55
N LYS A 33 5.53 -25.62 -14.44
CA LYS A 33 4.47 -24.62 -14.56
C LYS A 33 4.37 -23.77 -13.30
N VAL A 34 4.20 -22.46 -13.47
CA VAL A 34 3.97 -21.52 -12.36
C VAL A 34 2.74 -21.91 -11.54
N GLN A 35 1.71 -22.48 -12.18
CA GLN A 35 0.52 -22.94 -11.49
C GLN A 35 0.85 -24.01 -10.45
N GLU A 36 1.75 -24.93 -10.73
CA GLU A 36 2.18 -25.96 -9.77
C GLU A 36 2.85 -25.33 -8.54
N LEU A 37 3.69 -24.31 -8.77
CA LEU A 37 4.35 -23.58 -7.67
C LEU A 37 3.34 -22.81 -6.81
N VAL A 38 2.28 -22.27 -7.41
CA VAL A 38 1.16 -21.63 -6.70
C VAL A 38 0.37 -22.65 -5.88
N ASP A 39 0.08 -23.82 -6.47
CA ASP A 39 -0.69 -24.89 -5.82
C ASP A 39 0.09 -25.50 -4.65
N GLU A 40 1.41 -25.57 -4.74
CA GLU A 40 2.33 -25.92 -3.64
C GLU A 40 2.47 -24.82 -2.58
N GLY A 41 1.92 -23.63 -2.82
CA GLY A 41 1.89 -22.53 -1.86
C GLY A 41 3.14 -21.67 -1.81
N PHE A 42 4.05 -21.75 -2.80
CA PHE A 42 5.28 -20.93 -2.77
C PHE A 42 5.02 -19.44 -2.82
N PHE A 43 3.99 -19.00 -3.54
CA PHE A 43 3.58 -17.61 -3.59
C PHE A 43 2.12 -17.47 -4.07
N LYS A 44 1.43 -16.43 -3.57
CA LYS A 44 0.02 -16.18 -3.94
C LYS A 44 -0.34 -14.69 -3.72
N PRO A 45 -1.06 -14.06 -4.69
CA PRO A 45 -1.38 -14.50 -6.05
C PRO A 45 -0.14 -14.52 -6.97
N SER A 46 -0.23 -15.09 -8.19
CA SER A 46 0.87 -15.09 -9.16
C SER A 46 0.76 -13.91 -10.14
N ALA A 47 1.74 -13.00 -10.10
CA ALA A 47 1.81 -11.87 -11.02
C ALA A 47 2.03 -12.31 -12.49
N SER A 48 2.84 -13.35 -12.72
CA SER A 48 3.10 -13.87 -14.07
C SER A 48 1.86 -14.49 -14.70
N LEU A 49 1.10 -15.30 -13.96
CA LEU A 49 -0.17 -15.85 -14.45
C LEU A 49 -1.20 -14.75 -14.73
N GLU A 50 -1.26 -13.75 -13.87
CA GLU A 50 -2.16 -12.63 -14.08
C GLU A 50 -1.76 -11.77 -15.29
N ALA A 51 -0.45 -11.58 -15.53
CA ALA A 51 0.05 -10.88 -16.71
C ALA A 51 -0.25 -11.65 -18.00
N ILE A 52 -0.14 -12.99 -18.00
CA ILE A 52 -0.54 -13.85 -19.11
C ILE A 52 -2.03 -13.69 -19.41
N LYS A 53 -2.87 -13.77 -18.39
CA LYS A 53 -4.32 -13.66 -18.49
C LYS A 53 -4.79 -12.32 -19.02
N GLN A 54 -4.23 -11.23 -18.47
CA GLN A 54 -4.63 -9.86 -18.80
C GLN A 54 -3.93 -9.32 -20.06
N LYS A 55 -2.88 -9.99 -20.54
CA LYS A 55 -2.03 -9.55 -21.67
C LYS A 55 -1.49 -8.13 -21.48
N LYS A 56 -1.16 -7.72 -20.25
CA LYS A 56 -0.61 -6.42 -19.90
C LYS A 56 0.33 -6.52 -18.71
N THR A 57 1.10 -5.46 -18.48
CA THR A 57 1.91 -5.32 -17.26
C THR A 57 1.03 -5.34 -16.03
N VAL A 58 1.43 -6.14 -15.04
CA VAL A 58 0.73 -6.31 -13.76
C VAL A 58 1.68 -6.02 -12.62
N ASN A 59 1.19 -5.22 -11.65
CA ASN A 59 1.87 -4.95 -10.39
C ASN A 59 0.97 -5.44 -9.26
N ILE A 60 1.41 -6.43 -8.51
CA ILE A 60 0.62 -6.98 -7.41
C ILE A 60 1.49 -7.28 -6.20
N MET A 61 0.87 -7.20 -5.03
CA MET A 61 1.47 -7.72 -3.81
C MET A 61 1.30 -9.23 -3.77
N GLN A 62 2.40 -9.94 -3.56
CA GLN A 62 2.42 -11.39 -3.40
C GLN A 62 2.87 -11.74 -1.99
N THR A 63 2.20 -12.71 -1.38
CA THR A 63 2.67 -13.33 -0.14
C THR A 63 3.43 -14.60 -0.51
N LEU A 64 4.65 -14.71 -0.01
CA LEU A 64 5.51 -15.88 -0.16
C LEU A 64 5.18 -16.91 0.94
N PHE A 65 5.59 -18.17 0.72
CA PHE A 65 5.37 -19.28 1.67
C PHE A 65 5.92 -19.01 3.08
N ASN A 66 6.97 -18.17 3.20
CA ASN A 66 7.56 -17.74 4.47
C ASN A 66 6.84 -16.54 5.12
N GLY A 67 5.67 -16.13 4.60
CA GLY A 67 4.88 -15.01 5.09
C GLY A 67 5.37 -13.62 4.66
N LYS A 68 6.49 -13.52 3.96
CA LYS A 68 6.96 -12.23 3.44
C LYS A 68 6.06 -11.71 2.35
N THR A 69 5.87 -10.39 2.34
CA THR A 69 5.13 -9.71 1.28
C THR A 69 6.11 -9.00 0.35
N VAL A 70 5.95 -9.25 -0.94
CA VAL A 70 6.77 -8.65 -2.00
C VAL A 70 5.90 -7.96 -3.02
N LEU A 71 6.39 -6.84 -3.56
CA LEU A 71 5.79 -6.23 -4.74
C LEU A 71 6.36 -6.93 -5.97
N CYS A 72 5.51 -7.58 -6.75
CA CYS A 72 5.87 -8.24 -7.99
C CYS A 72 5.35 -7.46 -9.19
N THR A 73 6.26 -7.14 -10.11
CA THR A 73 5.95 -6.55 -11.41
C THR A 73 6.19 -7.59 -12.48
N SER A 74 5.17 -7.93 -13.27
CA SER A 74 5.26 -8.87 -14.39
C SER A 74 4.91 -8.17 -15.69
N VAL A 75 5.83 -8.26 -16.66
CA VAL A 75 5.74 -7.62 -17.98
C VAL A 75 5.67 -8.69 -19.04
N PRO A 76 4.57 -8.82 -19.78
CA PRO A 76 4.49 -9.72 -20.93
C PRO A 76 5.23 -9.13 -22.12
N ILE A 77 6.03 -9.95 -22.77
CA ILE A 77 6.75 -9.64 -24.01
C ILE A 77 6.05 -10.39 -25.13
N PHE A 78 5.59 -9.65 -26.12
CA PHE A 78 4.85 -10.18 -27.26
C PHE A 78 5.77 -10.49 -28.45
N ASP A 79 5.24 -11.23 -29.39
CA ASP A 79 5.83 -11.37 -30.72
C ASP A 79 5.69 -10.06 -31.54
N ASP A 80 6.28 -10.03 -32.73
CA ASP A 80 6.29 -8.84 -33.60
C ASP A 80 4.87 -8.40 -34.04
N LEU A 81 3.91 -9.31 -34.01
CA LEU A 81 2.51 -9.01 -34.34
C LEU A 81 1.66 -8.62 -33.11
N HIS A 82 2.23 -8.63 -31.90
CA HIS A 82 1.55 -8.38 -30.63
C HIS A 82 0.35 -9.33 -30.33
N GLU A 83 0.35 -10.52 -30.91
CA GLU A 83 -0.73 -11.48 -30.74
C GLU A 83 -0.40 -12.54 -29.68
N ILE A 84 0.86 -12.99 -29.64
CA ILE A 84 1.31 -14.09 -28.80
C ILE A 84 2.31 -13.60 -27.77
N ILE A 85 2.10 -13.97 -26.51
CA ILE A 85 3.09 -13.72 -25.45
C ILE A 85 4.24 -14.71 -25.65
N ARG A 86 5.44 -14.20 -25.90
CA ARG A 86 6.66 -14.99 -26.02
C ARG A 86 7.23 -15.35 -24.67
N MET A 87 7.22 -14.41 -23.76
CA MET A 87 7.67 -14.59 -22.39
C MET A 87 7.04 -13.57 -21.45
N VAL A 88 7.06 -13.85 -20.16
CA VAL A 88 6.74 -12.88 -19.12
C VAL A 88 7.96 -12.73 -18.23
N ILE A 89 8.42 -11.49 -18.06
CA ILE A 89 9.51 -11.16 -17.15
C ILE A 89 8.89 -10.61 -15.87
N SER A 90 9.17 -11.27 -14.77
CA SER A 90 8.70 -10.88 -13.43
C SER A 90 9.88 -10.46 -12.58
N THR A 91 9.74 -9.31 -11.92
CA THR A 91 10.69 -8.82 -10.92
C THR A 91 9.99 -8.66 -9.59
N THR A 92 10.67 -9.00 -8.50
CA THR A 92 10.14 -8.84 -7.15
C THR A 92 11.02 -7.92 -6.33
N LYS A 93 10.39 -7.12 -5.48
CA LYS A 93 11.03 -6.25 -4.51
C LYS A 93 10.41 -6.51 -3.14
N ASP A 94 11.24 -6.79 -2.14
CA ASP A 94 10.81 -6.86 -0.75
C ASP A 94 10.34 -5.47 -0.30
N VAL A 95 9.13 -5.41 0.22
CA VAL A 95 8.50 -4.18 0.70
C VAL A 95 8.10 -4.27 2.17
N SER A 96 8.55 -5.30 2.88
CA SER A 96 8.19 -5.55 4.27
C SER A 96 8.58 -4.36 5.15
N GLU A 97 9.80 -3.85 5.04
CA GLU A 97 10.25 -2.67 5.80
C GLU A 97 9.40 -1.43 5.50
N LEU A 98 9.00 -1.25 4.23
CA LEU A 98 8.17 -0.13 3.84
C LEU A 98 6.76 -0.22 4.46
N GLN A 99 6.20 -1.43 4.53
CA GLN A 99 4.92 -1.67 5.18
C GLN A 99 4.98 -1.40 6.68
N ASP A 100 6.05 -1.81 7.35
CA ASP A 100 6.27 -1.56 8.78
C ASP A 100 6.39 -0.05 9.07
N ILE A 101 7.06 0.69 8.20
CA ILE A 101 7.16 2.16 8.30
C ILE A 101 5.79 2.80 8.11
N ILE A 102 5.03 2.40 7.10
CA ILE A 102 3.68 2.92 6.84
C ILE A 102 2.78 2.66 8.04
N ALA A 103 2.74 1.43 8.56
CA ALA A 103 1.94 1.08 9.73
C ALA A 103 2.33 1.90 10.98
N THR A 104 3.63 2.17 11.15
CA THR A 104 4.11 3.01 12.25
C THR A 104 3.64 4.46 12.11
N VAL A 105 3.72 5.03 10.90
CA VAL A 105 3.26 6.40 10.60
C VAL A 105 1.74 6.51 10.77
N GLU A 106 0.97 5.54 10.32
CA GLU A 106 -0.48 5.51 10.51
C GLU A 106 -0.85 5.50 12.00
N LYS A 107 -0.20 4.64 12.78
CA LYS A 107 -0.41 4.59 14.24
C LYS A 107 -0.07 5.91 14.92
N GLN A 108 1.05 6.55 14.56
CA GLN A 108 1.42 7.86 15.11
C GLN A 108 0.40 8.95 14.74
N ASN A 109 -0.12 8.93 13.52
CA ASN A 109 -1.16 9.86 13.10
C ASN A 109 -2.47 9.67 13.89
N GLU A 110 -2.87 8.43 14.17
CA GLU A 110 -4.01 8.14 15.04
C GLU A 110 -3.79 8.63 16.47
N GLU A 111 -2.60 8.42 17.04
CA GLU A 111 -2.25 8.91 18.36
C GLU A 111 -2.29 10.45 18.42
N ILE A 112 -1.75 11.13 17.41
CA ILE A 112 -1.80 12.59 17.29
C ILE A 112 -3.25 13.07 17.18
N SER A 113 -4.08 12.39 16.40
CA SER A 113 -5.51 12.72 16.29
C SER A 113 -6.23 12.60 17.64
N ASN A 114 -5.99 11.50 18.35
CA ASN A 114 -6.59 11.27 19.67
C ASN A 114 -6.13 12.31 20.70
N LEU A 115 -4.84 12.69 20.72
CA LEU A 115 -4.33 13.72 21.63
C LEU A 115 -4.92 15.09 21.31
N ARG A 116 -5.12 15.41 20.04
CA ARG A 116 -5.80 16.63 19.61
C ARG A 116 -7.26 16.64 20.08
N ASP A 117 -7.97 15.52 19.94
CA ASP A 117 -9.35 15.42 20.39
C ASP A 117 -9.48 15.64 21.91
N ILE A 118 -8.59 15.07 22.72
CA ILE A 118 -8.51 15.28 24.16
C ILE A 118 -8.22 16.75 24.47
N ALA A 119 -7.26 17.38 23.81
CA ALA A 119 -6.93 18.78 24.02
C ALA A 119 -8.09 19.73 23.67
N PHE A 120 -8.88 19.39 22.62
CA PHE A 120 -10.08 20.15 22.27
C PHE A 120 -11.22 19.94 23.27
N GLU A 121 -11.37 18.76 23.87
CA GLU A 121 -12.34 18.50 24.93
C GLU A 121 -11.99 19.28 26.21
N ASP A 122 -10.74 19.30 26.61
CA ASP A 122 -10.23 20.07 27.74
C ASP A 122 -10.41 21.61 27.53
N ALA A 123 -10.33 22.07 26.28
CA ALA A 123 -10.62 23.46 25.92
C ALA A 123 -12.12 23.79 25.90
N GLY A 124 -13.00 22.85 26.26
CA GLY A 124 -14.46 23.06 26.34
C GLY A 124 -15.17 22.88 24.99
N PHE A 125 -14.52 22.28 24.01
CA PHE A 125 -15.11 21.98 22.71
C PHE A 125 -15.93 20.69 22.79
N ILE A 126 -17.09 20.73 23.45
CA ILE A 126 -18.01 19.58 23.53
C ILE A 126 -18.69 19.36 22.17
N ALA A 127 -18.34 18.30 21.47
CA ALA A 127 -18.86 17.99 20.14
C ALA A 127 -20.26 17.38 20.20
N GLY A 128 -21.22 18.00 19.55
CA GLY A 128 -22.44 17.35 19.06
C GLY A 128 -22.17 16.77 17.68
N ALA A 129 -22.78 15.61 17.38
CA ALA A 129 -22.52 14.81 16.18
C ALA A 129 -22.64 15.58 14.84
N GLY A 130 -21.71 15.32 13.93
CA GLY A 130 -21.84 15.50 12.49
C GLY A 130 -21.24 16.74 11.85
N GLN A 131 -21.44 17.96 12.34
CA GLN A 131 -20.92 19.18 11.69
C GLN A 131 -19.68 19.79 12.39
N LYS A 132 -19.40 19.39 13.59
CA LYS A 132 -18.32 19.95 14.42
C LYS A 132 -16.94 19.37 14.09
N HIS A 133 -16.88 18.21 13.43
CA HIS A 133 -15.61 17.63 12.96
C HIS A 133 -14.90 18.57 11.97
N ASN A 134 -15.65 19.15 11.04
CA ASN A 134 -15.11 20.10 10.06
C ASN A 134 -14.53 21.38 10.70
N VAL A 135 -15.13 21.88 11.80
CA VAL A 135 -14.64 23.10 12.49
C VAL A 135 -13.37 22.79 13.28
N ARG A 136 -13.28 21.63 13.94
CA ARG A 136 -12.07 21.21 14.65
C ARG A 136 -10.89 21.05 13.71
N ASP A 137 -11.09 20.35 12.58
CA ASP A 137 -10.06 20.18 11.57
C ASP A 137 -9.59 21.51 10.98
N MET A 138 -10.52 22.45 10.80
CA MET A 138 -10.21 23.80 10.32
C MET A 138 -9.39 24.59 11.36
N VAL A 139 -9.78 24.57 12.63
CA VAL A 139 -9.03 25.19 13.73
C VAL A 139 -7.63 24.60 13.82
N ALA A 140 -7.48 23.28 13.80
CA ALA A 140 -6.19 22.61 13.88
C ALA A 140 -5.25 22.96 12.69
N LYS A 141 -5.80 23.22 11.51
CA LYS A 141 -5.03 23.66 10.33
C LYS A 141 -4.64 25.12 10.36
N ILE A 142 -5.47 25.98 10.99
CA ILE A 142 -5.27 27.43 11.01
C ILE A 142 -4.42 27.88 12.21
N ALA A 143 -4.55 27.22 13.36
CA ALA A 143 -3.85 27.59 14.60
C ALA A 143 -2.31 27.77 14.42
N PRO A 144 -1.58 26.91 13.65
CA PRO A 144 -0.15 27.12 13.44
C PRO A 144 0.20 28.24 12.45
N LEU A 145 -0.81 28.87 11.81
CA LEU A 145 -0.59 29.87 10.78
C LEU A 145 -0.71 31.29 11.37
N ASN A 146 0.21 32.17 11.03
CA ASN A 146 0.13 33.58 11.44
C ASN A 146 -0.73 34.39 10.45
N VAL A 147 -2.03 34.10 10.43
CA VAL A 147 -3.01 34.75 9.53
C VAL A 147 -4.21 35.27 10.33
N PRO A 148 -4.84 36.39 9.91
CA PRO A 148 -6.07 36.87 10.55
C PRO A 148 -7.23 35.92 10.29
N VAL A 149 -7.97 35.52 11.33
CA VAL A 149 -9.11 34.60 11.26
C VAL A 149 -10.39 35.32 11.68
N LEU A 150 -11.41 35.27 10.82
CA LEU A 150 -12.75 35.80 11.15
C LEU A 150 -13.68 34.62 11.48
N ILE A 151 -14.22 34.61 12.72
CA ILE A 151 -15.15 33.60 13.21
C ILE A 151 -16.58 34.18 13.16
N GLN A 152 -17.42 33.60 12.32
CA GLN A 152 -18.84 33.99 12.17
C GLN A 152 -19.77 32.87 12.63
N GLY A 153 -20.91 33.25 13.20
CA GLY A 153 -21.94 32.28 13.61
C GLY A 153 -22.96 32.96 14.58
N GLU A 154 -24.04 32.25 14.87
CA GLU A 154 -25.08 32.69 15.80
C GLU A 154 -24.56 32.82 17.24
N THR A 155 -25.30 33.57 18.09
CA THR A 155 -24.95 33.71 19.51
C THR A 155 -25.09 32.36 20.22
N GLY A 156 -24.08 31.96 21.02
CA GLY A 156 -24.09 30.71 21.78
C GLY A 156 -23.51 29.50 21.06
N VAL A 157 -23.09 29.57 19.78
CA VAL A 157 -22.54 28.43 19.03
C VAL A 157 -21.10 28.06 19.36
N GLY A 158 -20.45 28.75 20.33
CA GLY A 158 -19.08 28.44 20.78
C GLY A 158 -17.96 29.20 20.05
N LYS A 159 -18.24 30.37 19.48
CA LYS A 159 -17.23 31.21 18.81
C LYS A 159 -16.02 31.54 19.71
N GLU A 160 -16.26 31.78 21.00
CA GLU A 160 -15.20 32.09 21.97
C GLU A 160 -14.30 30.90 22.23
N VAL A 161 -14.88 29.69 22.26
CA VAL A 161 -14.11 28.45 22.41
C VAL A 161 -13.24 28.20 21.19
N ALA A 162 -13.76 28.44 19.98
CA ALA A 162 -12.99 28.34 18.74
C ALA A 162 -11.83 29.39 18.72
N ALA A 163 -12.09 30.60 19.14
CA ALA A 163 -11.06 31.64 19.22
C ALA A 163 -9.94 31.27 20.21
N ARG A 164 -10.27 30.75 21.38
CA ARG A 164 -9.27 30.27 22.36
C ARG A 164 -8.44 29.14 21.81
N ALA A 165 -9.07 28.17 21.12
CA ALA A 165 -8.39 27.03 20.54
C ALA A 165 -7.44 27.38 19.36
N ILE A 166 -7.64 28.56 18.73
CA ILE A 166 -6.72 29.09 17.71
C ILE A 166 -5.52 29.80 18.36
N HIS A 167 -5.69 30.33 19.55
CA HIS A 167 -4.67 31.17 20.23
C HIS A 167 -3.86 30.40 21.31
N SER A 168 -4.23 29.14 21.62
CA SER A 168 -3.47 28.26 22.53
C SER A 168 -2.34 27.56 21.84
#